data_cdab63699fae2c3e481cd09b7a5121b7
#
_entry.id   cdab63699fae2c3e481cd09b7a5121b7
#
_cell.length_a   1.000
_cell.length_b   1.000
_cell.length_c   1.000
_cell.angle_alpha   90.00
_cell.angle_beta   90.00
_cell.angle_gamma   90.00
#
_symmetry.space_group_name_H-M   'P 1'
#
loop_
_entity.id
_entity.type
_entity.pdbx_description
1 polymer ?
#
loop_
_entity_poly.entity_id
_entity_poly.type
_entity_poly.pdbx_seq_one_letter_code
_entity_poly.pdbx_strand_id
1 'polypeptide(L)'
;VGTACTISDRRFGVPALGTMAHSWVQLFDSEYEAFKAYAEEYPHNCTLLVDTYNVLKSGVPNAIRVFNEVLVPQGFRPAGIRIDSGDITYLSRKARKMLDDAGFEDCKICASNSLDEYIIRDMLMQGAKVDSFGVGERLITSSSEPVFGGVYKLAAVEDQQGNITPKIKISENVEKITIPHFKKVYRFYGNDTGKAIADYITVYDAVSYTHLTLPTN
;
A
#
# COMPACT_ATOMS: atom_id res chain seq x y z
N VAL A 1 0.84 9.42 7.01
CA VAL A 1 0.91 8.24 6.14
C VAL A 1 2.34 7.73 6.18
N GLY A 2 2.51 6.41 6.23
CA GLY A 2 3.83 5.76 6.24
C GLY A 2 3.77 4.36 5.64
N THR A 3 4.90 3.67 5.67
CA THR A 3 5.06 2.34 5.07
C THR A 3 5.50 1.31 6.11
N ALA A 4 5.14 0.04 5.90
CA ALA A 4 5.71 -1.07 6.68
C ALA A 4 7.12 -1.48 6.22
N CYS A 5 7.61 -0.91 5.11
CA CYS A 5 8.90 -1.23 4.53
C CYS A 5 10.01 -0.31 5.06
N THR A 6 10.81 -0.78 6.00
CA THR A 6 11.87 0.01 6.66
C THR A 6 12.93 0.57 5.71
N ILE A 7 13.22 -0.14 4.60
CA ILE A 7 14.17 0.35 3.60
C ILE A 7 13.67 1.59 2.85
N SER A 8 12.34 1.77 2.76
CA SER A 8 11.72 2.93 2.11
C SER A 8 11.94 4.21 2.92
N ASP A 9 11.94 4.12 4.25
CA ASP A 9 12.29 5.24 5.11
C ASP A 9 13.72 5.73 4.81
N ARG A 10 14.67 4.81 4.86
CA ARG A 10 16.07 5.13 4.63
C ARG A 10 16.37 5.65 3.21
N ARG A 11 15.70 5.11 2.17
CA ARG A 11 16.00 5.45 0.76
C ARG A 11 15.20 6.62 0.21
N PHE A 12 13.98 6.80 0.68
CA PHE A 12 13.01 7.71 0.07
C PHE A 12 12.39 8.69 1.07
N GLY A 13 12.78 8.65 2.35
CA GLY A 13 12.22 9.51 3.39
C GLY A 13 10.74 9.26 3.65
N VAL A 14 10.23 8.07 3.34
CA VAL A 14 8.85 7.68 3.68
C VAL A 14 8.86 7.01 5.05
N PRO A 15 8.24 7.59 6.09
CA PRO A 15 8.32 7.09 7.45
C PRO A 15 7.92 5.62 7.56
N ALA A 16 8.78 4.81 8.18
CA ALA A 16 8.44 3.44 8.53
C ALA A 16 7.53 3.45 9.75
N LEU A 17 6.34 2.89 9.60
CA LEU A 17 5.34 2.77 10.67
C LEU A 17 4.99 1.29 10.87
N GLY A 18 4.76 0.92 12.11
CA GLY A 18 4.37 -0.45 12.44
C GLY A 18 4.02 -0.57 13.92
N THR A 19 3.57 -1.76 14.29
CA THR A 19 3.26 -2.15 15.65
C THR A 19 3.83 -3.55 15.90
N MET A 20 3.57 -4.12 17.09
CA MET A 20 3.92 -5.51 17.37
C MET A 20 3.19 -6.49 16.43
N ALA A 21 3.75 -7.69 16.29
CA ALA A 21 3.09 -8.83 15.65
C ALA A 21 2.43 -9.75 16.71
N HIS A 22 1.53 -10.64 16.26
CA HIS A 22 0.93 -11.66 17.14
C HIS A 22 1.99 -12.54 17.79
N SER A 23 3.09 -12.86 17.08
CA SER A 23 4.21 -13.62 17.61
C SER A 23 4.90 -12.97 18.79
N TRP A 24 4.91 -11.63 18.89
CA TRP A 24 5.37 -10.92 20.07
C TRP A 24 4.49 -11.26 21.28
N VAL A 25 3.16 -11.19 21.12
CA VAL A 25 2.24 -11.53 22.22
C VAL A 25 2.39 -12.98 22.66
N GLN A 26 2.57 -13.89 21.71
CA GLN A 26 2.74 -15.33 21.96
C GLN A 26 4.09 -15.71 22.61
N LEU A 27 5.08 -14.82 22.57
CA LEU A 27 6.40 -15.04 23.15
C LEU A 27 6.37 -15.00 24.70
N PHE A 28 5.36 -14.35 25.28
CA PHE A 28 5.21 -14.13 26.71
C PHE A 28 4.20 -15.13 27.31
N ASP A 29 4.31 -15.37 28.61
CA ASP A 29 3.41 -16.28 29.32
C ASP A 29 1.97 -15.75 29.41
N SER A 30 1.79 -14.44 29.29
CA SER A 30 0.48 -13.79 29.22
C SER A 30 0.47 -12.57 28.30
N GLU A 31 -0.71 -12.27 27.75
CA GLU A 31 -0.95 -11.09 26.94
C GLU A 31 -0.65 -9.79 27.71
N TYR A 32 -0.96 -9.78 29.02
CA TYR A 32 -0.63 -8.62 29.86
C TYR A 32 0.87 -8.37 29.94
N GLU A 33 1.69 -9.40 30.14
CA GLU A 33 3.16 -9.25 30.20
C GLU A 33 3.73 -8.81 28.86
N ALA A 34 3.21 -9.32 27.75
CA ALA A 34 3.60 -8.86 26.42
C ALA A 34 3.31 -7.38 26.21
N PHE A 35 2.12 -6.94 26.60
CA PHE A 35 1.70 -5.55 26.49
C PHE A 35 2.49 -4.64 27.41
N LYS A 36 2.75 -5.08 28.64
CA LYS A 36 3.57 -4.38 29.61
C LYS A 36 4.98 -4.15 29.08
N ALA A 37 5.66 -5.19 28.63
CA ALA A 37 7.00 -5.10 28.07
C ALA A 37 7.05 -4.16 26.86
N TYR A 38 6.03 -4.17 26.02
CA TYR A 38 5.95 -3.26 24.86
C TYR A 38 5.73 -1.80 25.29
N ALA A 39 4.88 -1.56 26.28
CA ALA A 39 4.60 -0.23 26.79
C ALA A 39 5.84 0.38 27.51
N GLU A 40 6.63 -0.44 28.19
CA GLU A 40 7.88 -0.03 28.83
C GLU A 40 8.95 0.39 27.80
N GLU A 41 9.04 -0.34 26.68
CA GLU A 41 10.01 -0.07 25.60
C GLU A 41 9.58 1.11 24.69
N TYR A 42 8.29 1.24 24.39
CA TYR A 42 7.74 2.23 23.45
C TYR A 42 6.67 3.13 24.08
N PRO A 43 6.94 3.84 25.20
CA PRO A 43 5.90 4.59 25.92
C PRO A 43 5.31 5.74 25.10
N HIS A 44 6.10 6.38 24.21
CA HIS A 44 5.66 7.51 23.38
C HIS A 44 4.75 7.10 22.20
N ASN A 45 4.83 5.85 21.78
CA ASN A 45 4.08 5.37 20.59
C ASN A 45 3.50 3.97 20.84
N CYS A 46 2.98 3.75 22.04
CA CYS A 46 2.44 2.47 22.46
C CYS A 46 1.10 2.18 21.74
N THR A 47 1.14 1.28 20.75
CA THR A 47 -0.04 0.73 20.08
C THR A 47 -0.06 -0.77 20.29
N LEU A 48 -1.08 -1.28 20.97
CA LEU A 48 -1.19 -2.69 21.37
C LEU A 48 -2.09 -3.49 20.43
N LEU A 49 -1.62 -4.65 19.99
CA LEU A 49 -2.36 -5.59 19.12
C LEU A 49 -3.24 -6.49 19.99
N VAL A 50 -4.56 -6.24 20.00
CA VAL A 50 -5.47 -6.75 21.02
C VAL A 50 -6.27 -7.99 20.61
N ASP A 51 -6.01 -8.54 19.43
CA ASP A 51 -6.80 -9.66 18.88
C ASP A 51 -6.02 -10.99 18.78
N THR A 52 -4.90 -11.12 19.49
CA THR A 52 -4.15 -12.38 19.49
C THR A 52 -5.00 -13.54 20.04
N TYR A 53 -5.80 -13.29 21.07
CA TYR A 53 -6.68 -14.30 21.68
C TYR A 53 -8.15 -13.90 21.62
N ASN A 54 -8.54 -12.86 22.34
CA ASN A 54 -9.93 -12.39 22.36
C ASN A 54 -9.98 -10.88 22.62
N VAL A 55 -10.42 -10.11 21.61
CA VAL A 55 -10.42 -8.65 21.67
C VAL A 55 -11.13 -8.10 22.91
N LEU A 56 -12.37 -8.58 23.17
CA LEU A 56 -13.23 -7.96 24.18
C LEU A 56 -13.06 -8.57 25.58
N LYS A 57 -12.64 -9.85 25.68
CA LYS A 57 -12.52 -10.54 26.96
C LYS A 57 -11.12 -10.46 27.55
N SER A 58 -10.10 -10.29 26.73
CA SER A 58 -8.71 -10.22 27.19
C SER A 58 -7.92 -9.05 26.60
N GLY A 59 -7.90 -8.86 25.29
CA GLY A 59 -7.03 -7.88 24.64
C GLY A 59 -7.27 -6.45 25.09
N VAL A 60 -8.47 -5.92 24.91
CA VAL A 60 -8.80 -4.55 25.35
C VAL A 60 -8.73 -4.38 26.88
N PRO A 61 -9.25 -5.33 27.69
CA PRO A 61 -9.07 -5.26 29.15
C PRO A 61 -7.59 -5.23 29.58
N ASN A 62 -6.74 -6.09 29.04
CA ASN A 62 -5.30 -6.08 29.35
C ASN A 62 -4.60 -4.79 28.84
N ALA A 63 -4.99 -4.29 27.68
CA ALA A 63 -4.48 -3.00 27.18
C ALA A 63 -4.82 -1.85 28.13
N ILE A 64 -6.07 -1.73 28.54
CA ILE A 64 -6.52 -0.71 29.51
C ILE A 64 -5.77 -0.85 30.84
N ARG A 65 -5.57 -2.08 31.29
CA ARG A 65 -4.81 -2.36 32.51
C ARG A 65 -3.37 -1.85 32.39
N VAL A 66 -2.69 -2.16 31.29
CA VAL A 66 -1.30 -1.72 31.04
C VAL A 66 -1.24 -0.19 30.91
N PHE A 67 -2.20 0.42 30.24
CA PHE A 67 -2.26 1.89 30.14
C PHE A 67 -2.32 2.54 31.52
N ASN A 68 -3.17 2.04 32.41
CA ASN A 68 -3.30 2.57 33.78
C ASN A 68 -2.10 2.25 34.67
N GLU A 69 -1.54 1.05 34.57
CA GLU A 69 -0.47 0.61 35.47
C GLU A 69 0.93 1.02 35.02
N VAL A 70 1.13 1.23 33.71
CA VAL A 70 2.47 1.49 33.14
C VAL A 70 2.59 2.87 32.52
N LEU A 71 1.69 3.26 31.59
CA LEU A 71 1.83 4.52 30.85
C LEU A 71 1.44 5.74 31.69
N VAL A 72 0.24 5.71 32.28
CA VAL A 72 -0.30 6.87 33.02
C VAL A 72 0.61 7.28 34.21
N PRO A 73 1.14 6.35 35.01
CA PRO A 73 2.05 6.75 36.11
C PRO A 73 3.35 7.40 35.64
N GLN A 74 3.77 7.14 34.41
CA GLN A 74 4.94 7.74 33.80
C GLN A 74 4.64 9.03 33.03
N GLY A 75 3.36 9.48 33.02
CA GLY A 75 2.93 10.68 32.31
C GLY A 75 2.67 10.49 30.84
N PHE A 76 2.56 9.24 30.35
CA PHE A 76 2.28 8.92 28.95
C PHE A 76 0.82 8.57 28.72
N ARG A 77 0.38 8.75 27.47
CA ARG A 77 -0.94 8.30 26.99
C ARG A 77 -0.75 7.25 25.91
N PRO A 78 -1.65 6.26 25.82
CA PRO A 78 -1.58 5.27 24.75
C PRO A 78 -1.76 5.92 23.38
N ALA A 79 -0.93 5.52 22.41
CA ALA A 79 -1.10 5.94 21.02
C ALA A 79 -2.32 5.23 20.38
N GLY A 80 -2.53 3.95 20.70
CA GLY A 80 -3.66 3.23 20.14
C GLY A 80 -3.74 1.75 20.52
N ILE A 81 -4.78 1.13 19.98
CA ILE A 81 -4.91 -0.32 19.86
C ILE A 81 -5.04 -0.70 18.39
N ARG A 82 -4.67 -1.94 18.04
CA ARG A 82 -4.83 -2.49 16.69
C ARG A 82 -5.69 -3.74 16.72
N ILE A 83 -6.63 -3.84 15.77
CA ILE A 83 -7.50 -4.99 15.53
C ILE A 83 -7.22 -5.50 14.11
N ASP A 84 -6.79 -6.75 13.99
CA ASP A 84 -6.31 -7.37 12.74
C ASP A 84 -7.22 -8.54 12.27
N SER A 85 -8.24 -8.90 13.04
CA SER A 85 -9.10 -10.05 12.74
C SER A 85 -10.53 -9.91 13.28
N GLY A 86 -11.41 -10.79 12.80
CA GLY A 86 -12.81 -10.83 13.22
C GLY A 86 -13.69 -9.77 12.55
N ASP A 87 -14.89 -9.56 13.10
CA ASP A 87 -15.78 -8.47 12.68
C ASP A 87 -15.26 -7.13 13.23
N ILE A 88 -14.37 -6.49 12.47
CA ILE A 88 -13.72 -5.25 12.90
C ILE A 88 -14.75 -4.12 13.15
N THR A 89 -15.85 -4.08 12.39
CA THR A 89 -16.90 -3.08 12.60
C THR A 89 -17.53 -3.22 13.99
N TYR A 90 -17.92 -4.42 14.33
CA TYR A 90 -18.49 -4.71 15.66
C TYR A 90 -17.44 -4.52 16.76
N LEU A 91 -16.26 -5.09 16.60
CA LEU A 91 -15.19 -5.07 17.59
C LEU A 91 -14.70 -3.65 17.87
N SER A 92 -14.51 -2.82 16.85
CA SER A 92 -14.06 -1.43 17.03
C SER A 92 -15.06 -0.59 17.80
N ARG A 93 -16.36 -0.78 17.55
CA ARG A 93 -17.42 -0.09 18.30
C ARG A 93 -17.44 -0.48 19.78
N LYS A 94 -17.23 -1.77 20.09
CA LYS A 94 -17.17 -2.26 21.47
C LYS A 94 -15.89 -1.82 22.17
N ALA A 95 -14.74 -1.94 21.48
CA ALA A 95 -13.46 -1.50 21.99
C ALA A 95 -13.46 0.00 22.28
N ARG A 96 -14.02 0.83 21.36
CA ARG A 96 -14.13 2.28 21.58
C ARG A 96 -14.91 2.60 22.87
N LYS A 97 -16.05 1.93 23.07
CA LYS A 97 -16.81 2.12 24.29
C LYS A 97 -16.01 1.75 25.55
N MET A 98 -15.28 0.63 25.50
CA MET A 98 -14.46 0.19 26.67
C MET A 98 -13.33 1.17 26.96
N LEU A 99 -12.70 1.72 25.93
CA LEU A 99 -11.63 2.72 26.07
C LEU A 99 -12.20 4.03 26.62
N ASP A 100 -13.32 4.50 26.13
CA ASP A 100 -14.01 5.71 26.61
C ASP A 100 -14.43 5.56 28.08
N ASP A 101 -15.07 4.43 28.42
CA ASP A 101 -15.49 4.12 29.81
C ASP A 101 -14.27 4.08 30.77
N ALA A 102 -13.06 3.82 30.27
CA ALA A 102 -11.82 3.79 31.02
C ALA A 102 -11.02 5.13 31.00
N GLY A 103 -11.54 6.18 30.34
CA GLY A 103 -10.92 7.50 30.26
C GLY A 103 -9.82 7.62 29.20
N PHE A 104 -9.88 6.78 28.14
CA PHE A 104 -8.96 6.76 27.02
C PHE A 104 -9.62 7.11 25.68
N GLU A 105 -10.39 8.21 25.65
CA GLU A 105 -11.08 8.72 24.47
C GLU A 105 -10.09 9.15 23.37
N ASP A 106 -8.87 9.51 23.74
CA ASP A 106 -7.77 9.90 22.87
C ASP A 106 -7.03 8.70 22.24
N CYS A 107 -7.19 7.49 22.81
CA CYS A 107 -6.57 6.27 22.31
C CYS A 107 -7.14 5.90 20.93
N LYS A 108 -6.28 5.81 19.91
CA LYS A 108 -6.70 5.52 18.53
C LYS A 108 -6.97 4.04 18.31
N ILE A 109 -7.85 3.75 17.36
CA ILE A 109 -8.14 2.38 16.91
C ILE A 109 -7.64 2.23 15.47
N CYS A 110 -6.68 1.33 15.27
CA CYS A 110 -6.16 0.96 13.96
C CYS A 110 -6.79 -0.37 13.52
N ALA A 111 -7.27 -0.44 12.29
CA ALA A 111 -7.73 -1.68 11.67
C ALA A 111 -6.74 -2.13 10.59
N SER A 112 -6.54 -3.43 10.48
CA SER A 112 -5.73 -4.05 9.42
C SER A 112 -6.31 -5.41 9.04
N ASN A 113 -5.68 -6.13 8.11
CA ASN A 113 -6.07 -7.39 7.52
C ASN A 113 -6.88 -7.26 6.23
N SER A 114 -6.22 -7.53 5.11
CA SER A 114 -6.81 -7.63 3.76
C SER A 114 -7.76 -6.49 3.37
N LEU A 115 -7.44 -5.28 3.82
CA LEU A 115 -8.26 -4.09 3.58
C LEU A 115 -8.02 -3.54 2.18
N ASP A 116 -9.12 -3.07 1.57
CA ASP A 116 -9.15 -2.26 0.36
C ASP A 116 -10.15 -1.12 0.50
N GLU A 117 -10.26 -0.26 -0.51
CA GLU A 117 -11.14 0.89 -0.50
C GLU A 117 -12.62 0.53 -0.33
N TYR A 118 -13.04 -0.62 -0.82
CA TYR A 118 -14.43 -1.08 -0.74
C TYR A 118 -14.76 -1.56 0.68
N ILE A 119 -13.90 -2.38 1.25
CA ILE A 119 -14.06 -2.88 2.63
C ILE A 119 -14.02 -1.71 3.62
N ILE A 120 -13.07 -0.77 3.46
CA ILE A 120 -12.97 0.41 4.31
C ILE A 120 -14.25 1.24 4.23
N ARG A 121 -14.75 1.53 3.02
CA ARG A 121 -16.00 2.25 2.82
C ARG A 121 -17.16 1.55 3.53
N ASP A 122 -17.30 0.24 3.33
CA ASP A 122 -18.42 -0.52 3.89
C ASP A 122 -18.35 -0.59 5.43
N MET A 123 -17.16 -0.73 6.01
CA MET A 123 -16.94 -0.66 7.46
C MET A 123 -17.35 0.70 8.03
N LEU A 124 -16.94 1.79 7.37
CA LEU A 124 -17.30 3.15 7.81
C LEU A 124 -18.80 3.40 7.69
N MET A 125 -19.44 2.96 6.62
CA MET A 125 -20.91 3.05 6.45
C MET A 125 -21.67 2.28 7.53
N GLN A 126 -21.14 1.16 8.01
CA GLN A 126 -21.69 0.37 9.11
C GLN A 126 -21.36 0.95 10.49
N GLY A 127 -20.65 2.08 10.54
CA GLY A 127 -20.36 2.81 11.78
C GLY A 127 -19.16 2.27 12.57
N ALA A 128 -18.20 1.64 11.91
CA ALA A 128 -16.93 1.27 12.54
C ALA A 128 -16.28 2.49 13.21
N LYS A 129 -15.69 2.28 14.37
CA LYS A 129 -14.95 3.29 15.14
C LYS A 129 -13.46 3.09 14.96
N VAL A 130 -12.97 3.42 13.77
CA VAL A 130 -11.58 3.23 13.36
C VAL A 130 -10.99 4.58 12.96
N ASP A 131 -9.80 4.89 13.47
CA ASP A 131 -9.08 6.14 13.22
C ASP A 131 -8.04 6.00 12.10
N SER A 132 -7.51 4.78 11.89
CA SER A 132 -6.49 4.52 10.87
C SER A 132 -6.56 3.10 10.33
N PHE A 133 -6.04 2.91 9.12
CA PHE A 133 -6.08 1.65 8.40
C PHE A 133 -4.68 1.22 7.96
N GLY A 134 -4.33 -0.05 8.24
CA GLY A 134 -3.17 -0.71 7.68
C GLY A 134 -3.56 -1.44 6.40
N VAL A 135 -3.27 -0.85 5.24
CA VAL A 135 -3.55 -1.43 3.93
C VAL A 135 -2.27 -1.99 3.34
N GLY A 136 -2.25 -3.28 3.03
CA GLY A 136 -1.05 -4.00 2.60
C GLY A 136 -1.22 -4.67 1.23
N GLU A 137 -1.40 -5.98 1.23
CA GLU A 137 -1.35 -6.82 0.03
C GLU A 137 -2.29 -6.35 -1.11
N ARG A 138 -3.52 -5.96 -0.79
CA ARG A 138 -4.49 -5.54 -1.80
C ARG A 138 -4.12 -4.25 -2.50
N LEU A 139 -3.34 -3.39 -1.86
CA LEU A 139 -2.80 -2.19 -2.49
C LEU A 139 -1.57 -2.52 -3.34
N ILE A 140 -0.60 -3.25 -2.79
CA ILE A 140 0.69 -3.49 -3.46
C ILE A 140 0.59 -4.49 -4.60
N THR A 141 -0.39 -5.40 -4.59
CA THR A 141 -0.63 -6.36 -5.67
C THR A 141 -1.46 -5.78 -6.81
N SER A 142 -2.01 -4.57 -6.66
CA SER A 142 -2.84 -3.93 -7.68
C SER A 142 -3.97 -4.86 -8.17
N SER A 143 -4.84 -5.31 -7.26
CA SER A 143 -5.77 -6.44 -7.46
C SER A 143 -6.69 -6.32 -8.68
N SER A 144 -7.00 -5.09 -9.14
CA SER A 144 -7.76 -4.84 -10.37
C SER A 144 -6.94 -5.05 -11.64
N GLU A 145 -5.62 -4.78 -11.59
CA GLU A 145 -4.68 -4.87 -12.71
C GLU A 145 -3.34 -5.44 -12.23
N PRO A 146 -3.30 -6.72 -11.80
CA PRO A 146 -2.15 -7.29 -11.08
C PRO A 146 -0.94 -7.54 -11.98
N VAL A 147 -1.12 -7.48 -13.31
CA VAL A 147 -0.08 -7.78 -14.29
C VAL A 147 -0.09 -6.75 -15.40
N PHE A 148 1.07 -6.18 -15.70
CA PHE A 148 1.25 -5.45 -16.96
C PHE A 148 1.24 -6.45 -18.12
N GLY A 149 0.23 -6.36 -18.96
CA GLY A 149 0.14 -7.18 -20.17
C GLY A 149 1.28 -6.88 -21.13
N GLY A 150 2.28 -7.73 -21.15
CA GLY A 150 3.39 -7.64 -22.10
C GLY A 150 3.10 -8.46 -23.35
N VAL A 151 3.41 -7.90 -24.52
CA VAL A 151 3.31 -8.60 -25.81
C VAL A 151 4.63 -8.45 -26.55
N TYR A 152 5.17 -9.58 -26.99
CA TYR A 152 6.35 -9.62 -27.84
C TYR A 152 5.95 -10.13 -29.24
N LYS A 153 6.32 -9.40 -30.27
CA LYS A 153 6.04 -9.77 -31.66
C LYS A 153 7.26 -9.52 -32.54
N LEU A 154 7.52 -10.46 -33.46
CA LEU A 154 8.56 -10.31 -34.44
C LEU A 154 8.20 -9.17 -35.42
N ALA A 155 9.04 -8.17 -35.52
CA ALA A 155 8.84 -7.00 -36.38
C ALA A 155 9.79 -6.94 -37.58
N ALA A 156 10.96 -7.61 -37.48
CA ALA A 156 11.93 -7.74 -38.57
C ALA A 156 12.89 -8.91 -38.32
N VAL A 157 13.57 -9.35 -39.34
CA VAL A 157 14.66 -10.32 -39.29
C VAL A 157 15.83 -9.73 -40.08
N GLU A 158 17.04 -9.80 -39.51
CA GLU A 158 18.28 -9.43 -40.17
C GLU A 158 18.98 -10.71 -40.65
N ASP A 159 19.46 -10.72 -41.87
CA ASP A 159 20.26 -11.80 -42.44
C ASP A 159 21.75 -11.67 -42.12
N GLN A 160 22.57 -12.65 -42.49
CA GLN A 160 24.01 -12.64 -42.25
C GLN A 160 24.74 -11.51 -42.97
N GLN A 161 24.13 -10.90 -43.97
CA GLN A 161 24.67 -9.79 -44.77
C GLN A 161 24.22 -8.42 -44.22
N GLY A 162 23.40 -8.39 -43.14
CA GLY A 162 22.91 -7.16 -42.55
C GLY A 162 21.65 -6.61 -43.20
N ASN A 163 20.98 -7.36 -44.13
CA ASN A 163 19.77 -6.91 -44.76
C ASN A 163 18.56 -7.16 -43.83
N ILE A 164 17.77 -6.12 -43.58
CA ILE A 164 16.58 -6.18 -42.72
C ILE A 164 15.34 -6.49 -43.56
N THR A 165 14.70 -7.60 -43.27
CA THR A 165 13.38 -7.98 -43.83
C THR A 165 12.29 -7.69 -42.82
N PRO A 166 11.38 -6.75 -43.09
CA PRO A 166 10.26 -6.45 -42.18
C PRO A 166 9.31 -7.66 -42.08
N LYS A 167 8.76 -7.88 -40.88
CA LYS A 167 7.78 -8.88 -40.57
C LYS A 167 6.56 -8.23 -39.91
N ILE A 168 5.37 -8.70 -40.30
CA ILE A 168 4.11 -8.19 -39.73
C ILE A 168 3.22 -9.36 -39.33
N LYS A 169 2.60 -9.26 -38.17
CA LYS A 169 1.48 -10.10 -37.79
C LYS A 169 0.18 -9.40 -38.15
N ILE A 170 -0.55 -9.90 -39.07
CA ILE A 170 -1.90 -9.45 -39.42
C ILE A 170 -2.87 -10.04 -38.38
N SER A 171 -3.77 -9.22 -37.85
CA SER A 171 -4.80 -9.61 -36.90
C SER A 171 -6.13 -9.01 -37.31
N GLU A 172 -7.22 -9.70 -37.03
CA GLU A 172 -8.59 -9.17 -37.20
C GLU A 172 -8.83 -7.93 -36.30
N ASN A 173 -8.17 -7.86 -35.14
CA ASN A 173 -8.18 -6.67 -34.32
C ASN A 173 -7.04 -5.73 -34.75
N VAL A 174 -7.41 -4.57 -35.29
CA VAL A 174 -6.47 -3.55 -35.81
C VAL A 174 -5.47 -3.10 -34.77
N GLU A 175 -5.87 -2.97 -33.50
CA GLU A 175 -5.00 -2.58 -32.39
C GLU A 175 -3.88 -3.61 -32.11
N LYS A 176 -4.05 -4.85 -32.60
CA LYS A 176 -3.07 -5.92 -32.45
C LYS A 176 -2.14 -6.07 -33.66
N ILE A 177 -2.31 -5.25 -34.69
CA ILE A 177 -1.43 -5.27 -35.87
C ILE A 177 -0.07 -4.68 -35.47
N THR A 178 0.99 -5.44 -35.79
CA THR A 178 2.35 -5.00 -35.50
C THR A 178 2.80 -3.99 -36.56
N ILE A 179 3.41 -2.88 -36.13
CA ILE A 179 4.15 -2.00 -37.02
C ILE A 179 5.47 -2.70 -37.37
N PRO A 180 5.72 -3.06 -38.65
CA PRO A 180 6.90 -3.82 -39.04
C PRO A 180 8.16 -2.97 -39.04
N HIS A 181 9.30 -3.62 -39.27
CA HIS A 181 10.65 -3.07 -39.38
C HIS A 181 11.34 -2.81 -38.02
N PHE A 182 12.65 -2.58 -38.04
CA PHE A 182 13.43 -2.11 -36.90
C PHE A 182 13.20 -0.60 -36.71
N LYS A 183 12.75 -0.18 -35.51
CA LYS A 183 12.19 1.15 -35.26
C LYS A 183 12.83 1.84 -34.08
N LYS A 184 12.74 3.16 -34.06
CA LYS A 184 13.02 4.02 -32.90
C LYS A 184 11.81 4.89 -32.59
N VAL A 185 11.65 5.24 -31.32
CA VAL A 185 10.58 6.09 -30.81
C VAL A 185 11.16 7.39 -30.30
N TYR A 186 10.60 8.50 -30.68
CA TYR A 186 10.89 9.82 -30.14
C TYR A 186 9.69 10.30 -29.35
N ARG A 187 9.91 10.73 -28.12
CA ARG A 187 8.88 11.34 -27.28
C ARG A 187 9.10 12.84 -27.22
N PHE A 188 8.07 13.58 -27.55
CA PHE A 188 8.06 15.04 -27.50
C PHE A 188 7.47 15.51 -26.18
N TYR A 189 8.07 16.53 -25.62
CA TYR A 189 7.62 17.14 -24.39
C TYR A 189 7.27 18.61 -24.63
N GLY A 190 6.21 19.09 -24.02
CA GLY A 190 5.85 20.50 -24.04
C GLY A 190 6.91 21.34 -23.30
N ASN A 191 7.44 22.37 -23.95
CA ASN A 191 8.48 23.23 -23.37
C ASN A 191 8.03 23.91 -22.07
N ASP A 192 6.75 24.30 -22.01
CA ASP A 192 6.19 25.04 -20.87
C ASP A 192 5.80 24.13 -19.70
N THR A 193 5.42 22.89 -20.00
CA THR A 193 4.83 21.98 -19.01
C THR A 193 5.74 20.82 -18.60
N GLY A 194 6.75 20.51 -19.41
CA GLY A 194 7.59 19.32 -19.27
C GLY A 194 6.83 17.98 -19.43
N LYS A 195 5.56 18.04 -19.86
CA LYS A 195 4.73 16.84 -20.04
C LYS A 195 4.89 16.28 -21.45
N ALA A 196 4.80 14.94 -21.56
CA ALA A 196 4.76 14.28 -22.85
C ALA A 196 3.49 14.68 -23.61
N ILE A 197 3.65 15.10 -24.88
CA ILE A 197 2.58 15.58 -25.74
C ILE A 197 2.36 14.71 -26.99
N ALA A 198 3.40 14.01 -27.46
CA ALA A 198 3.30 13.11 -28.61
C ALA A 198 4.45 12.11 -28.63
N ASP A 199 4.20 10.96 -29.25
CA ASP A 199 5.23 9.97 -29.61
C ASP A 199 5.28 9.85 -31.14
N TYR A 200 6.48 9.78 -31.71
CA TYR A 200 6.75 9.57 -33.11
C TYR A 200 7.56 8.29 -33.31
N ILE A 201 7.06 7.39 -34.12
CA ILE A 201 7.75 6.13 -34.45
C ILE A 201 8.27 6.21 -35.88
N THR A 202 9.54 5.92 -36.05
CA THR A 202 10.18 5.90 -37.37
C THR A 202 11.05 4.64 -37.54
N VAL A 203 11.36 4.28 -38.77
CA VAL A 203 12.37 3.25 -39.08
C VAL A 203 13.73 3.73 -38.53
N TYR A 204 14.49 2.80 -37.96
CA TYR A 204 15.74 3.14 -37.25
C TYR A 204 16.72 3.96 -38.06
N ASP A 205 16.91 3.59 -39.35
CA ASP A 205 17.85 4.23 -40.25
C ASP A 205 17.21 5.38 -41.08
N ALA A 206 15.95 5.70 -40.82
CA ALA A 206 15.31 6.82 -41.51
C ALA A 206 15.99 8.14 -41.12
N VAL A 207 16.23 8.99 -42.10
CA VAL A 207 16.72 10.35 -41.90
C VAL A 207 15.72 11.09 -41.03
N SER A 208 16.17 11.64 -39.89
CA SER A 208 15.32 12.45 -39.03
C SER A 208 14.93 13.73 -39.79
N TYR A 209 13.62 13.90 -40.01
CA TYR A 209 13.10 15.16 -40.54
C TYR A 209 13.25 16.25 -39.48
N THR A 210 13.96 17.31 -39.83
CA THR A 210 14.18 18.47 -38.96
C THR A 210 12.96 19.38 -38.76
N HIS A 211 11.87 19.12 -39.47
CA HIS A 211 10.61 19.88 -39.37
C HIS A 211 9.40 18.95 -39.25
N LEU A 212 8.99 18.68 -38.02
CA LEU A 212 7.68 18.11 -37.72
C LEU A 212 6.70 19.27 -37.49
N THR A 213 5.87 19.53 -38.45
CA THR A 213 4.65 20.32 -38.21
C THR A 213 3.64 19.40 -37.54
N LEU A 214 3.42 19.61 -36.24
CA LEU A 214 2.28 18.99 -35.57
C LEU A 214 0.99 19.51 -36.19
N PRO A 215 -0.05 18.65 -36.37
CA PRO A 215 -1.35 19.12 -36.79
C PRO A 215 -1.83 20.21 -35.84
N THR A 216 -2.03 21.44 -36.33
CA THR A 216 -2.74 22.46 -35.58
C THR A 216 -4.22 22.16 -35.68
N ASN A 217 -4.86 21.86 -34.56
CA ASN A 217 -6.32 21.83 -34.45
C ASN A 217 -6.87 23.22 -34.62
#